data_f836fe41ed23968ceecd03be1b1293e9
#
_entry.id   f836fe41ed23968ceecd03be1b1293e9
#
_cell.length_a   1.000
_cell.length_b   1.000
_cell.length_c   1.000
_cell.angle_alpha   90.00
_cell.angle_beta   90.00
_cell.angle_gamma   90.00
#
_symmetry.space_group_name_H-M   'P 1'
#
loop_
_entity.id
_entity.type
_entity.pdbx_description
1 polymer ?
#
loop_
_entity_poly.entity_id
_entity_poly.type
_entity_poly.pdbx_seq_one_letter_code
_entity_poly.pdbx_strand_id
1 'polypeptide(L)'
;SFRKEIKFNLNKLNLEKFLFWIEKEGAEKLHNKRIVNSIYFDNKKLSMYHDSVEGIIPRKKIRMRNYNKNNEFLFEKKISSQEGRFKTSKKILKYNEIIKSGHLDSQYGLCKPKIKVSYLRSYFTFKSFRITLDQNINYFKFEKNHSSKFAYKDSEFVAEIKGKNSNQDF
;
A
#
# COMPACT_ATOMS: atom_id res chain seq x y z
N SER A 1 0.34 9.78 -15.09
CA SER A 1 -0.27 11.01 -14.54
C SER A 1 0.50 11.45 -13.32
N PHE A 2 1.03 12.64 -13.34
CA PHE A 2 1.71 13.27 -12.21
C PHE A 2 0.67 13.58 -11.13
N ARG A 3 0.61 12.77 -10.10
CA ARG A 3 -0.19 13.01 -8.91
C ARG A 3 0.73 13.25 -7.76
N LYS A 4 0.56 14.38 -7.07
CA LYS A 4 1.25 14.64 -5.81
C LYS A 4 0.67 13.71 -4.74
N GLU A 5 1.53 13.06 -3.98
CA GLU A 5 1.15 12.13 -2.90
C GLU A 5 1.98 12.48 -1.67
N ILE A 6 1.31 12.84 -0.58
CA ILE A 6 1.94 13.14 0.70
C ILE A 6 1.42 12.14 1.72
N LYS A 7 2.31 11.62 2.57
CA LYS A 7 1.98 10.69 3.65
C LYS A 7 2.46 11.22 4.98
N PHE A 8 1.64 11.01 5.98
CA PHE A 8 1.91 11.38 7.37
C PHE A 8 1.72 10.17 8.26
N ASN A 9 2.67 9.92 9.17
CA ASN A 9 2.46 9.06 10.31
C ASN A 9 1.84 9.90 11.44
N LEU A 10 0.77 9.41 12.02
CA LEU A 10 0.02 10.08 13.06
C LEU A 10 0.01 9.22 14.32
N ASN A 11 0.35 9.82 15.45
CA ASN A 11 0.04 9.24 16.75
C ASN A 11 -1.46 9.46 17.08
N LYS A 12 -1.92 8.93 18.21
CA LYS A 12 -3.34 9.02 18.60
C LYS A 12 -3.83 10.47 18.70
N LEU A 13 -3.07 11.37 19.32
CA LEU A 13 -3.44 12.79 19.47
C LEU A 13 -3.53 13.51 18.12
N ASN A 14 -2.56 13.28 17.24
CA ASN A 14 -2.55 13.88 15.91
C ASN A 14 -3.66 13.29 15.01
N LEU A 15 -4.05 12.03 15.22
CA LEU A 15 -5.20 11.43 14.54
C LEU A 15 -6.50 12.16 14.92
N GLU A 16 -6.73 12.43 16.21
CA GLU A 16 -7.92 13.14 16.68
C GLU A 16 -8.00 14.56 16.09
N LYS A 17 -6.87 15.29 16.10
CA LYS A 17 -6.76 16.60 15.44
C LYS A 17 -7.01 16.53 13.94
N PHE A 18 -6.48 15.51 13.27
CA PHE A 18 -6.65 15.31 11.83
C PHE A 18 -8.12 15.00 11.48
N LEU A 19 -8.78 14.13 12.24
CA LEU A 19 -10.20 13.81 12.05
C LEU A 19 -11.10 15.03 12.27
N PHE A 20 -10.85 15.79 13.34
CA PHE A 20 -11.55 17.06 13.60
C PHE A 20 -11.36 18.06 12.45
N TRP A 21 -10.13 18.20 11.96
CA TRP A 21 -9.81 19.09 10.85
C TRP A 21 -10.54 18.70 9.56
N ILE A 22 -10.49 17.44 9.13
CA ILE A 22 -11.15 17.00 7.90
C ILE A 22 -12.67 17.16 7.98
N GLU A 23 -13.27 16.96 9.16
CA GLU A 23 -14.70 17.17 9.42
C GLU A 23 -15.06 18.66 9.35
N LYS A 24 -14.30 19.51 10.04
CA LYS A 24 -14.49 20.97 10.04
C LYS A 24 -14.38 21.59 8.65
N GLU A 25 -13.43 21.10 7.84
CA GLU A 25 -13.23 21.57 6.46
C GLU A 25 -14.26 20.98 5.46
N GLY A 26 -15.19 20.13 5.92
CA GLY A 26 -16.26 19.57 5.08
C GLY A 26 -15.78 18.44 4.16
N ALA A 27 -14.80 17.65 4.58
CA ALA A 27 -14.42 16.45 3.85
C ALA A 27 -15.52 15.38 3.92
N GLU A 28 -15.88 14.82 2.78
CA GLU A 28 -16.94 13.83 2.66
C GLU A 28 -16.39 12.41 2.64
N LYS A 29 -17.15 11.45 3.17
CA LYS A 29 -16.82 10.02 3.07
C LYS A 29 -17.02 9.57 1.61
N LEU A 30 -15.94 9.07 1.00
CA LEU A 30 -15.97 8.60 -0.38
C LEU A 30 -16.48 7.15 -0.51
N HIS A 31 -16.16 6.30 0.47
CA HIS A 31 -16.55 4.89 0.52
C HIS A 31 -16.67 4.41 1.96
N ASN A 32 -17.35 3.29 2.15
CA ASN A 32 -17.30 2.55 3.41
C ASN A 32 -15.86 2.11 3.71
N LYS A 33 -15.53 2.00 4.99
CA LYS A 33 -14.23 1.48 5.43
C LYS A 33 -14.01 0.06 4.88
N ARG A 34 -12.76 -0.24 4.50
CA ARG A 34 -12.38 -1.55 3.96
C ARG A 34 -11.16 -2.09 4.69
N ILE A 35 -11.17 -3.37 4.99
CA ILE A 35 -9.95 -4.08 5.36
C ILE A 35 -9.14 -4.27 4.09
N VAL A 36 -7.90 -3.82 4.10
CA VAL A 36 -6.96 -3.97 3.00
C VAL A 36 -5.90 -4.98 3.42
N ASN A 37 -5.79 -6.09 2.68
CA ASN A 37 -4.72 -7.04 2.87
C ASN A 37 -3.77 -6.95 1.68
N SER A 38 -2.48 -6.79 1.95
CA SER A 38 -1.44 -6.68 0.92
C SER A 38 -0.31 -7.65 1.25
N ILE A 39 0.01 -8.54 0.32
CA ILE A 39 1.14 -9.48 0.40
C ILE A 39 2.24 -8.92 -0.50
N TYR A 40 3.36 -8.53 0.08
CA TYR A 40 4.51 -8.01 -0.65
C TYR A 40 5.48 -9.12 -0.99
N PHE A 41 6.01 -9.06 -2.21
CA PHE A 41 6.98 -9.98 -2.77
C PHE A 41 8.34 -9.32 -2.85
N ASP A 42 9.38 -10.10 -2.59
CA ASP A 42 10.77 -9.71 -2.80
C ASP A 42 11.64 -10.93 -3.06
N ASN A 43 12.84 -10.72 -3.58
CA ASN A 43 13.81 -11.78 -3.74
C ASN A 43 14.45 -12.19 -2.38
N LYS A 44 15.34 -13.17 -2.40
CA LYS A 44 15.99 -13.66 -1.17
C LYS A 44 16.78 -12.57 -0.44
N LYS A 45 17.38 -11.65 -1.19
CA LYS A 45 18.22 -10.54 -0.68
C LYS A 45 17.43 -9.31 -0.24
N LEU A 46 16.09 -9.30 -0.39
CA LEU A 46 15.22 -8.14 -0.13
C LEU A 46 15.61 -6.90 -0.97
N SER A 47 16.02 -7.11 -2.21
CA SER A 47 16.55 -6.03 -3.05
C SER A 47 15.52 -4.94 -3.34
N MET A 48 14.22 -5.27 -3.55
CA MET A 48 13.18 -4.25 -3.73
C MET A 48 12.98 -3.38 -2.48
N TYR A 49 13.13 -3.99 -1.30
CA TYR A 49 13.08 -3.27 -0.02
C TYR A 49 14.26 -2.31 0.10
N HIS A 50 15.49 -2.79 -0.14
CA HIS A 50 16.70 -1.96 -0.07
C HIS A 50 16.65 -0.81 -1.07
N ASP A 51 16.35 -1.07 -2.34
CA ASP A 51 16.20 -0.04 -3.37
C ASP A 51 15.15 1.01 -2.97
N SER A 52 14.09 0.58 -2.25
CA SER A 52 13.05 1.50 -1.78
C SER A 52 13.49 2.37 -0.61
N VAL A 53 14.31 1.84 0.30
CA VAL A 53 14.86 2.58 1.47
C VAL A 53 15.92 3.57 0.99
N GLU A 54 16.79 3.14 0.10
CA GLU A 54 17.89 3.95 -0.44
C GLU A 54 17.45 4.95 -1.52
N GLY A 55 16.18 4.89 -1.95
CA GLY A 55 15.64 5.79 -2.96
C GLY A 55 16.14 5.51 -4.38
N ILE A 56 16.72 4.33 -4.64
CA ILE A 56 17.25 3.94 -5.96
C ILE A 56 16.13 3.96 -7.00
N ILE A 57 16.45 4.37 -8.21
CA ILE A 57 15.59 4.35 -9.39
C ILE A 57 16.34 3.79 -10.60
N PRO A 58 15.70 2.98 -11.48
CA PRO A 58 14.33 2.50 -11.34
C PRO A 58 14.18 1.45 -10.24
N ARG A 59 13.09 1.51 -9.47
CA ARG A 59 12.74 0.50 -8.48
C ARG A 59 11.32 0.01 -8.65
N LYS A 60 11.05 -1.20 -8.20
CA LYS A 60 9.73 -1.81 -8.25
C LYS A 60 9.22 -2.19 -6.86
N LYS A 61 7.90 -2.27 -6.73
CA LYS A 61 7.21 -2.92 -5.62
C LYS A 61 6.17 -3.87 -6.19
N ILE A 62 6.24 -5.14 -5.82
CA ILE A 62 5.31 -6.18 -6.27
C ILE A 62 4.48 -6.62 -5.09
N ARG A 63 3.16 -6.66 -5.29
CA ARG A 63 2.25 -7.13 -4.25
C ARG A 63 1.00 -7.78 -4.82
N MET A 64 0.40 -8.67 -4.05
CA MET A 64 -0.99 -9.08 -4.20
C MET A 64 -1.84 -8.38 -3.16
N ARG A 65 -3.04 -7.95 -3.55
CA ARG A 65 -3.96 -7.23 -2.66
C ARG A 65 -5.38 -7.75 -2.81
N ASN A 66 -6.06 -7.92 -1.67
CA ASN A 66 -7.51 -8.08 -1.64
C ASN A 66 -8.15 -7.10 -0.64
N TYR A 67 -9.47 -6.99 -0.70
CA TYR A 67 -10.26 -6.11 0.14
C TYR A 67 -11.29 -6.93 0.92
N ASN A 68 -11.44 -6.60 2.21
CA ASN A 68 -12.31 -7.30 3.14
C ASN A 68 -11.95 -8.81 3.19
N LYS A 69 -12.95 -9.69 3.19
CA LYS A 69 -12.78 -11.15 3.13
C LYS A 69 -12.95 -11.71 1.70
N ASN A 70 -12.87 -10.85 0.68
CA ASN A 70 -13.02 -11.28 -0.70
C ASN A 70 -11.80 -12.10 -1.14
N ASN A 71 -12.04 -13.22 -1.83
CA ASN A 71 -11.00 -14.09 -2.38
C ASN A 71 -10.45 -13.59 -3.74
N GLU A 72 -10.93 -12.45 -4.23
CA GLU A 72 -10.40 -11.82 -5.43
C GLU A 72 -9.12 -11.05 -5.12
N PHE A 73 -8.00 -11.50 -5.65
CA PHE A 73 -6.73 -10.82 -5.52
C PHE A 73 -6.40 -10.01 -6.77
N LEU A 74 -5.83 -8.82 -6.52
CA LEU A 74 -5.19 -7.99 -7.53
C LEU A 74 -3.68 -8.15 -7.43
N PHE A 75 -3.03 -8.56 -8.52
CA PHE A 75 -1.58 -8.51 -8.62
C PHE A 75 -1.16 -7.14 -9.12
N GLU A 76 -0.38 -6.44 -8.32
CA GLU A 76 0.00 -5.06 -8.60
C GLU A 76 1.53 -4.94 -8.65
N LYS A 77 2.02 -4.28 -9.71
CA LYS A 77 3.41 -3.80 -9.80
C LYS A 77 3.41 -2.28 -9.80
N LYS A 78 4.21 -1.69 -8.95
CA LYS A 78 4.53 -0.25 -8.95
C LYS A 78 5.97 -0.10 -9.38
N ILE A 79 6.22 0.75 -10.37
CA ILE A 79 7.55 1.11 -10.86
C ILE A 79 7.73 2.60 -10.60
N SER A 80 8.86 2.97 -10.02
CA SER A 80 9.30 4.37 -9.90
C SER A 80 10.56 4.54 -10.72
N SER A 81 10.53 5.42 -11.72
CA SER A 81 11.65 5.76 -12.59
C SER A 81 11.85 7.27 -12.65
N GLN A 82 12.84 7.75 -13.40
CA GLN A 82 13.04 9.17 -13.64
C GLN A 82 11.85 9.82 -14.35
N GLU A 83 11.22 9.09 -15.30
CA GLU A 83 10.07 9.57 -16.05
C GLU A 83 8.77 9.58 -15.26
N GLY A 84 8.77 8.99 -14.04
CA GLY A 84 7.59 9.01 -13.17
C GLY A 84 7.25 7.67 -12.52
N ARG A 85 5.98 7.56 -12.12
CA ARG A 85 5.45 6.38 -11.41
C ARG A 85 4.42 5.66 -12.26
N PHE A 86 4.68 4.39 -12.52
CA PHE A 86 3.80 3.51 -13.28
C PHE A 86 3.20 2.45 -12.37
N LYS A 87 1.94 2.12 -12.60
CA LYS A 87 1.25 1.05 -11.89
C LYS A 87 0.52 0.17 -12.87
N THR A 88 0.76 -1.14 -12.78
CA THR A 88 -0.07 -2.17 -13.42
C THR A 88 -0.86 -2.93 -12.35
N SER A 89 -2.07 -3.36 -12.71
CA SER A 89 -2.95 -4.14 -11.83
C SER A 89 -3.71 -5.16 -12.64
N LYS A 90 -3.65 -6.44 -12.24
CA LYS A 90 -4.33 -7.56 -12.91
C LYS A 90 -5.07 -8.40 -11.87
N LYS A 91 -6.32 -8.76 -12.14
CA LYS A 91 -7.05 -9.77 -11.34
C LYS A 91 -6.38 -11.14 -11.47
N ILE A 92 -6.31 -11.87 -10.35
CA ILE A 92 -5.73 -13.19 -10.29
C ILE A 92 -6.77 -14.15 -9.71
N LEU A 93 -7.02 -15.24 -10.43
CA LEU A 93 -7.90 -16.33 -9.96
C LEU A 93 -7.12 -17.37 -9.14
N LYS A 94 -5.87 -17.63 -9.51
CA LYS A 94 -5.02 -18.68 -8.91
C LYS A 94 -3.94 -18.10 -7.99
N TYR A 95 -4.37 -17.31 -7.00
CA TYR A 95 -3.42 -16.63 -6.11
C TYR A 95 -2.54 -17.60 -5.28
N ASN A 96 -3.06 -18.78 -4.91
CA ASN A 96 -2.31 -19.78 -4.15
C ASN A 96 -1.10 -20.32 -4.91
N GLU A 97 -1.19 -20.45 -6.22
CA GLU A 97 -0.04 -20.89 -7.07
C GLU A 97 1.08 -19.85 -6.99
N ILE A 98 0.74 -18.56 -7.11
CA ILE A 98 1.75 -17.48 -7.03
C ILE A 98 2.36 -17.38 -5.63
N ILE A 99 1.60 -17.64 -4.57
CA ILE A 99 2.16 -17.70 -3.21
C ILE A 99 3.19 -18.83 -3.09
N LYS A 100 2.91 -19.98 -3.65
CA LYS A 100 3.81 -21.16 -3.58
C LYS A 100 5.02 -21.01 -4.52
N SER A 101 4.78 -20.74 -5.80
CA SER A 101 5.83 -20.66 -6.82
C SER A 101 6.66 -19.38 -6.75
N GLY A 102 6.05 -18.27 -6.34
CA GLY A 102 6.58 -16.92 -6.45
C GLY A 102 6.29 -16.29 -7.80
N HIS A 103 6.92 -15.16 -8.06
CA HIS A 103 6.84 -14.41 -9.31
C HIS A 103 8.24 -14.13 -9.84
N LEU A 104 8.50 -14.46 -11.10
CA LEU A 104 9.75 -14.13 -11.77
C LEU A 104 9.69 -12.70 -12.31
N ASP A 105 10.57 -11.84 -11.81
CA ASP A 105 10.73 -10.46 -12.29
C ASP A 105 12.06 -10.32 -13.05
N SER A 106 12.05 -9.58 -14.16
CA SER A 106 13.22 -9.43 -15.04
C SER A 106 14.42 -8.76 -14.35
N GLN A 107 14.19 -7.91 -13.36
CA GLN A 107 15.24 -7.15 -12.63
C GLN A 107 15.67 -7.85 -11.35
N TYR A 108 14.71 -8.42 -10.61
CA TYR A 108 14.94 -8.94 -9.26
C TYR A 108 14.97 -10.47 -9.18
N GLY A 109 14.74 -11.15 -10.31
CA GLY A 109 14.68 -12.61 -10.35
C GLY A 109 13.45 -13.18 -9.64
N LEU A 110 13.58 -14.34 -9.02
CA LEU A 110 12.48 -14.99 -8.33
C LEU A 110 12.11 -14.27 -7.03
N CYS A 111 10.94 -13.66 -7.03
CA CYS A 111 10.36 -12.97 -5.89
C CYS A 111 9.30 -13.83 -5.20
N LYS A 112 9.43 -14.05 -3.91
CA LYS A 112 8.49 -14.81 -3.08
C LYS A 112 7.78 -13.91 -2.06
N PRO A 113 6.63 -14.32 -1.52
CA PRO A 113 5.98 -13.59 -0.42
C PRO A 113 6.94 -13.39 0.75
N LYS A 114 7.01 -12.19 1.28
CA LYS A 114 7.85 -11.81 2.42
C LYS A 114 7.05 -11.36 3.61
N ILE A 115 6.11 -10.46 3.37
CA ILE A 115 5.31 -9.85 4.41
C ILE A 115 3.87 -9.65 3.93
N LYS A 116 2.90 -9.91 4.81
CA LYS A 116 1.51 -9.50 4.65
C LYS A 116 1.24 -8.32 5.57
N VAL A 117 0.63 -7.28 5.04
CA VAL A 117 0.19 -6.11 5.81
C VAL A 117 -1.33 -6.04 5.71
N SER A 118 -2.00 -5.98 6.86
CA SER A 118 -3.45 -5.85 6.96
C SER A 118 -3.80 -4.59 7.74
N TYR A 119 -4.74 -3.79 7.23
CA TYR A 119 -5.16 -2.56 7.90
C TYR A 119 -6.59 -2.18 7.50
N LEU A 120 -7.22 -1.37 8.34
CA LEU A 120 -8.53 -0.78 8.07
C LEU A 120 -8.33 0.59 7.43
N ARG A 121 -8.86 0.79 6.21
CA ARG A 121 -8.76 2.04 5.46
C ARG A 121 -10.09 2.77 5.39
N SER A 122 -10.08 4.02 5.84
CA SER A 122 -11.13 5.00 5.61
C SER A 122 -10.81 5.86 4.38
N TYR A 123 -11.83 6.34 3.70
CA TYR A 123 -11.69 7.10 2.45
C TYR A 123 -12.50 8.38 2.55
N PHE A 124 -11.86 9.50 2.22
CA PHE A 124 -12.50 10.81 2.19
C PHE A 124 -12.14 11.53 0.89
N THR A 125 -12.99 12.46 0.51
CA THR A 125 -12.73 13.43 -0.55
C THR A 125 -12.87 14.83 0.03
N PHE A 126 -12.01 15.73 -0.40
CA PHE A 126 -12.03 17.13 -0.02
C PHE A 126 -11.57 17.97 -1.21
N LYS A 127 -12.44 18.78 -1.79
CA LYS A 127 -12.15 19.49 -3.05
C LYS A 127 -11.65 18.52 -4.13
N SER A 128 -10.48 18.76 -4.70
CA SER A 128 -9.82 17.90 -5.70
C SER A 128 -8.96 16.78 -5.07
N PHE A 129 -8.88 16.71 -3.73
CA PHE A 129 -8.03 15.77 -3.02
C PHE A 129 -8.78 14.51 -2.62
N ARG A 130 -8.08 13.39 -2.72
CA ARG A 130 -8.48 12.14 -2.09
C ARG A 130 -7.63 11.90 -0.87
N ILE A 131 -8.29 11.68 0.26
CA ILE A 131 -7.65 11.41 1.54
C ILE A 131 -7.94 9.97 1.93
N THR A 132 -6.93 9.24 2.38
CA THR A 132 -7.09 7.92 2.99
C THR A 132 -6.44 7.88 4.36
N LEU A 133 -7.08 7.18 5.30
CA LEU A 133 -6.58 6.98 6.66
C LEU A 133 -6.52 5.49 6.94
N ASP A 134 -5.31 4.98 7.20
CA ASP A 134 -5.02 3.60 7.56
C ASP A 134 -4.88 3.46 9.07
N GLN A 135 -5.62 2.51 9.63
CA GLN A 135 -5.69 2.22 11.07
C GLN A 135 -5.51 0.73 11.32
N ASN A 136 -5.13 0.35 12.54
CA ASN A 136 -4.97 -1.05 12.94
C ASN A 136 -4.04 -1.81 11.98
N ILE A 137 -2.87 -1.24 11.74
CA ILE A 137 -1.89 -1.79 10.81
C ILE A 137 -1.20 -2.98 11.47
N ASN A 138 -1.39 -4.16 10.90
CA ASN A 138 -0.80 -5.40 11.39
C ASN A 138 0.12 -5.99 10.32
N TYR A 139 1.27 -6.45 10.76
CA TYR A 139 2.30 -7.08 9.93
C TYR A 139 2.38 -8.57 10.25
N PHE A 140 2.46 -9.39 9.19
CA PHE A 140 2.57 -10.85 9.28
C PHE A 140 3.75 -11.30 8.43
N LYS A 141 4.68 -12.05 9.01
CA LYS A 141 5.80 -12.65 8.30
C LYS A 141 5.36 -13.93 7.61
N PHE A 142 5.78 -14.15 6.37
CA PHE A 142 5.59 -15.42 5.70
C PHE A 142 6.65 -16.43 6.13
N GLU A 143 6.21 -17.66 6.39
CA GLU A 143 7.05 -18.79 6.77
C GLU A 143 7.29 -19.72 5.58
N LYS A 144 8.18 -20.73 5.78
CA LYS A 144 8.56 -21.68 4.71
C LYS A 144 7.40 -22.52 4.20
N ASN A 145 6.40 -22.80 5.04
CA ASN A 145 5.18 -23.53 4.70
C ASN A 145 4.12 -22.69 3.96
N HIS A 146 4.48 -21.48 3.55
CA HIS A 146 3.60 -20.50 2.90
C HIS A 146 2.44 -19.97 3.77
N SER A 147 2.47 -20.24 5.06
CA SER A 147 1.58 -19.58 6.03
C SER A 147 2.10 -18.20 6.42
N SER A 148 1.24 -17.38 7.01
CA SER A 148 1.63 -16.09 7.57
C SER A 148 1.42 -16.06 9.07
N LYS A 149 2.47 -15.71 9.82
CA LYS A 149 2.42 -15.58 11.28
C LYS A 149 2.42 -14.11 11.67
N PHE A 150 1.57 -13.75 12.64
CA PHE A 150 1.56 -12.40 13.20
C PHE A 150 2.96 -12.04 13.74
N ALA A 151 3.43 -10.86 13.38
CA ALA A 151 4.75 -10.38 13.78
C ALA A 151 4.66 -9.10 14.62
N TYR A 152 3.86 -8.12 14.17
CA TYR A 152 3.85 -6.80 14.80
C TYR A 152 2.54 -6.06 14.50
N LYS A 153 2.08 -5.26 15.46
CA LYS A 153 0.99 -4.28 15.30
C LYS A 153 1.56 -2.87 15.45
N ASP A 154 1.32 -2.03 14.46
CA ASP A 154 1.72 -0.64 14.51
C ASP A 154 0.80 0.14 15.46
N SER A 155 1.38 1.00 16.26
CA SER A 155 0.64 1.95 17.12
C SER A 155 0.27 3.24 16.38
N GLU A 156 0.90 3.49 15.23
CA GLU A 156 0.67 4.67 14.43
C GLU A 156 -0.44 4.47 13.39
N PHE A 157 -0.92 5.59 12.89
CA PHE A 157 -1.90 5.70 11.82
C PHE A 157 -1.23 6.34 10.62
N VAL A 158 -1.68 6.00 9.41
CA VAL A 158 -1.11 6.60 8.19
C VAL A 158 -2.18 7.34 7.43
N ALA A 159 -2.04 8.66 7.34
CA ALA A 159 -2.85 9.49 6.45
C ALA A 159 -2.12 9.70 5.13
N GLU A 160 -2.82 9.56 4.00
CA GLU A 160 -2.30 9.79 2.65
C GLU A 160 -3.23 10.74 1.92
N ILE A 161 -2.67 11.85 1.42
CA ILE A 161 -3.37 12.86 0.61
C ILE A 161 -2.87 12.75 -0.82
N LYS A 162 -3.79 12.65 -1.77
CA LYS A 162 -3.51 12.62 -3.22
C LYS A 162 -4.28 13.70 -3.92
N GLY A 163 -3.58 14.53 -4.68
CA GLY A 163 -4.16 15.57 -5.54
C GLY A 163 -3.78 15.39 -7.01
N LYS A 164 -4.54 15.98 -7.91
CA LYS A 164 -4.09 16.23 -9.28
C LYS A 164 -3.06 17.34 -9.23
N ASN A 165 -2.00 17.26 -10.05
CA ASN A 165 -1.15 18.43 -10.30
C ASN A 165 -1.97 19.46 -11.11
N SER A 166 -2.63 20.37 -10.42
CA SER A 166 -2.93 21.68 -10.96
C SER A 166 -1.76 22.58 -10.50
N ASN A 167 -1.13 23.28 -11.40
CA ASN A 167 0.03 24.14 -11.11
C ASN A 167 -0.34 25.37 -10.26
N GLN A 168 -1.45 25.37 -9.52
CA GLN A 168 -1.99 26.59 -8.90
C GLN A 168 -2.41 26.49 -7.42
N ASP A 169 -2.35 25.32 -6.75
CA ASP A 169 -2.92 25.23 -5.39
C ASP A 169 -1.99 24.52 -4.39
N PHE A 170 -0.85 25.12 -4.09
CA PHE A 170 -0.12 24.90 -2.83
C PHE A 170 0.57 26.18 -2.39
#